data_3518bdf887ce8f6c9e058e7cf9768d8d
#
_entry.id   3518bdf887ce8f6c9e058e7cf9768d8d
#
_cell.length_a   1.000
_cell.length_b   1.000
_cell.length_c   1.000
_cell.angle_alpha   90.00
_cell.angle_beta   90.00
_cell.angle_gamma   90.00
#
_symmetry.space_group_name_H-M   'P 1'
#
loop_
_entity.id
_entity.type
_entity.pdbx_description
1 polymer ?
#
loop_
_entity_poly.entity_id
_entity_poly.type
_entity_poly.pdbx_seq_one_letter_code
_entity_poly.pdbx_strand_id
1 'polypeptide(L)'
;MPERIHRREFLKTVGPAALVGSELVRGAHSSTSTSTATSEPGTNRNARLLTGCCAYSYSKLLKAGKMTMEDVIRKAVELGVAAVDMTAYWFKSTEPAYLASLRHLAYKDGVCFSGAAIGTSTVQADASKRAQVLEEIRKWIDVTEALGAPHLRVFAGKLPDGATMQQGIKWTVDTLKVACEYSGKKGITLGVENHEGITQNAEVCLELVHRIASPYFGINLDITNFIAIPQADAYAQIEATLPFATHAHIRDVFENGQAVDLDRVWPLFARASYRGFMSAEYEGEEDPSTGVPKLVEKIKTLCRKYSSV
;
A
#
# COMPACT_ATOMS: atom_id res chain seq x y z
N MET A 1 2.53 -41.66 27.02
CA MET A 1 1.77 -40.39 27.08
C MET A 1 2.73 -39.31 27.59
N PRO A 2 3.07 -38.28 26.83
CA PRO A 2 3.91 -37.21 27.34
C PRO A 2 3.05 -36.21 28.13
N GLU A 3 3.55 -35.81 29.30
CA GLU A 3 2.94 -34.86 30.22
C GLU A 3 2.84 -33.47 29.59
N ARG A 4 1.69 -32.80 29.79
CA ARG A 4 1.45 -31.41 29.40
C ARG A 4 2.13 -30.47 30.39
N ILE A 5 3.18 -29.77 29.94
CA ILE A 5 3.81 -28.70 30.72
C ILE A 5 2.86 -27.50 30.74
N HIS A 6 2.43 -27.08 31.92
CA HIS A 6 1.56 -25.94 32.13
C HIS A 6 2.33 -24.60 31.96
N ARG A 7 1.76 -23.67 31.19
CA ARG A 7 2.28 -22.30 30.89
C ARG A 7 2.70 -21.48 32.14
N ARG A 8 2.30 -21.87 33.34
CA ARG A 8 2.60 -21.14 34.58
C ARG A 8 3.98 -21.42 35.19
N GLU A 9 4.69 -22.44 34.77
CA GLU A 9 6.01 -22.76 35.33
C GLU A 9 7.17 -22.12 34.56
N PHE A 10 6.95 -21.71 33.31
CA PHE A 10 8.00 -21.07 32.48
C PHE A 10 8.42 -19.67 32.99
N LEU A 11 7.55 -18.96 33.71
CA LEU A 11 7.81 -17.60 34.20
C LEU A 11 8.55 -17.53 35.54
N LYS A 12 8.91 -18.66 36.16
CA LYS A 12 9.62 -18.68 37.45
C LYS A 12 11.13 -18.85 37.38
N THR A 13 11.69 -19.03 36.16
CA THR A 13 13.11 -19.35 35.95
C THR A 13 13.96 -18.21 35.40
N VAL A 14 13.42 -16.99 35.25
CA VAL A 14 14.23 -15.83 34.86
C VAL A 14 14.33 -14.87 36.02
N GLY A 15 15.38 -15.03 36.82
CA GLY A 15 15.75 -14.07 37.86
C GLY A 15 16.48 -12.84 37.29
N PRO A 16 16.46 -11.72 38.01
CA PRO A 16 17.06 -10.47 37.51
C PRO A 16 18.59 -10.51 37.61
N ALA A 17 19.27 -10.31 36.48
CA ALA A 17 20.73 -10.08 36.46
C ALA A 17 21.02 -8.62 36.79
N ALA A 18 21.87 -8.44 37.78
CA ALA A 18 22.29 -7.16 38.35
C ALA A 18 23.18 -6.38 37.41
N LEU A 19 22.93 -5.06 37.36
CA LEU A 19 23.82 -4.04 36.84
C LEU A 19 25.08 -3.91 37.71
N VAL A 20 26.25 -4.12 37.13
CA VAL A 20 27.52 -3.65 37.70
C VAL A 20 28.20 -2.77 36.65
N GLY A 21 28.36 -1.51 37.03
CA GLY A 21 29.14 -0.53 36.27
C GLY A 21 30.63 -0.70 36.53
N SER A 22 31.46 -0.38 35.55
CA SER A 22 32.85 0.01 35.77
C SER A 22 33.32 1.00 34.72
N GLU A 23 34.00 2.02 35.22
CA GLU A 23 34.53 3.20 34.52
C GLU A 23 35.81 2.94 33.70
N LEU A 24 35.96 3.78 32.67
CA LEU A 24 37.17 4.43 32.15
C LEU A 24 38.51 3.68 32.03
N VAL A 25 38.98 3.53 30.78
CA VAL A 25 40.37 3.86 30.42
C VAL A 25 40.41 4.50 29.03
N ARG A 26 41.01 5.73 28.97
CA ARG A 26 41.40 6.43 27.75
C ARG A 26 42.63 5.78 27.12
N GLY A 27 42.62 5.62 25.81
CA GLY A 27 43.79 5.28 25.02
C GLY A 27 43.58 5.73 23.57
N ALA A 28 44.21 6.86 23.23
CA ALA A 28 44.25 7.39 21.87
C ALA A 28 45.26 6.58 21.05
N HIS A 29 44.87 6.07 19.90
CA HIS A 29 45.75 5.93 18.73
C HIS A 29 44.94 6.17 17.45
N SER A 30 45.31 7.29 16.84
CA SER A 30 44.97 7.72 15.48
C SER A 30 45.57 6.72 14.48
N SER A 31 44.71 6.13 13.63
CA SER A 31 45.12 5.64 12.33
C SER A 31 44.00 5.95 11.34
N THR A 32 44.15 7.05 10.66
CA THR A 32 43.37 7.44 9.47
C THR A 32 43.64 6.44 8.35
N SER A 33 42.72 5.52 8.17
CA SER A 33 42.56 4.81 6.89
C SER A 33 41.34 5.40 6.18
N THR A 34 41.60 6.37 5.32
CA THR A 34 40.65 6.85 4.32
C THR A 34 40.35 5.75 3.34
N SER A 35 39.36 4.90 3.66
CA SER A 35 38.71 4.06 2.68
C SER A 35 37.66 4.94 1.98
N THR A 36 38.01 5.47 0.82
CA THR A 36 37.07 6.01 -0.14
C THR A 36 36.28 4.84 -0.73
N ALA A 37 35.28 4.39 0.01
CA ALA A 37 34.21 3.57 -0.57
C ALA A 37 33.38 4.53 -1.43
N THR A 38 33.59 4.47 -2.75
CA THR A 38 32.67 5.02 -3.72
C THR A 38 31.36 4.26 -3.57
N SER A 39 30.44 4.81 -2.76
CA SER A 39 29.06 4.33 -2.71
C SER A 39 28.45 4.59 -4.09
N GLU A 40 28.05 3.53 -4.77
CA GLU A 40 27.19 3.66 -5.94
C GLU A 40 25.97 4.53 -5.59
N PRO A 41 25.60 5.52 -6.42
CA PRO A 41 24.47 6.38 -6.15
C PRO A 41 23.18 5.54 -6.24
N GLY A 42 22.52 5.26 -5.12
CA GLY A 42 21.16 4.72 -5.13
C GLY A 42 20.77 3.71 -4.05
N THR A 43 21.68 3.15 -3.26
CA THR A 43 21.26 2.18 -2.22
C THR A 43 21.08 2.87 -0.87
N ASN A 44 19.90 3.46 -0.63
CA ASN A 44 19.52 3.80 0.74
C ASN A 44 19.15 2.50 1.46
N ARG A 45 20.00 2.04 2.38
CA ARG A 45 19.85 0.78 3.13
C ARG A 45 18.63 0.75 4.08
N ASN A 46 17.72 1.72 3.98
CA ASN A 46 16.53 1.81 4.82
C ASN A 46 15.22 1.47 4.10
N ALA A 47 15.23 1.34 2.77
CA ALA A 47 14.03 0.94 2.02
C ALA A 47 13.75 -0.57 2.18
N ARG A 48 12.47 -0.93 2.32
CA ARG A 48 12.02 -2.32 2.34
C ARG A 48 10.89 -2.48 1.33
N LEU A 49 11.25 -2.90 0.12
CA LEU A 49 10.34 -3.02 -1.01
C LEU A 49 9.89 -4.48 -1.14
N LEU A 50 8.63 -4.74 -0.79
CA LEU A 50 8.03 -6.07 -0.84
C LEU A 50 7.19 -6.20 -2.11
N THR A 51 7.33 -7.31 -2.82
CA THR A 51 6.53 -7.54 -4.01
C THR A 51 5.10 -7.96 -3.63
N GLY A 52 4.11 -7.26 -4.18
CA GLY A 52 2.69 -7.59 -4.09
C GLY A 52 2.04 -7.77 -5.47
N CYS A 53 0.79 -8.17 -5.45
CA CYS A 53 -0.06 -8.20 -6.64
C CYS A 53 -1.47 -7.70 -6.28
N CYS A 54 -1.96 -6.71 -7.01
CA CYS A 54 -3.33 -6.25 -6.89
C CYS A 54 -4.28 -7.22 -7.60
N ALA A 55 -5.38 -7.58 -6.95
CA ALA A 55 -6.42 -8.44 -7.55
C ALA A 55 -6.99 -7.83 -8.85
N TYR A 56 -6.96 -6.49 -8.97
CA TYR A 56 -7.40 -5.78 -10.17
C TYR A 56 -6.61 -6.18 -11.43
N SER A 57 -5.37 -6.65 -11.30
CA SER A 57 -4.57 -7.23 -12.38
C SER A 57 -5.30 -8.35 -13.14
N TYR A 58 -6.22 -9.02 -12.48
CA TYR A 58 -7.05 -10.09 -13.04
C TYR A 58 -8.49 -9.64 -13.31
N SER A 59 -8.76 -8.34 -13.39
CA SER A 59 -10.11 -7.76 -13.55
C SER A 59 -10.90 -8.35 -14.73
N LYS A 60 -10.23 -8.60 -15.86
CA LYS A 60 -10.85 -9.23 -17.06
C LYS A 60 -11.40 -10.64 -16.75
N LEU A 61 -10.65 -11.43 -15.99
CA LEU A 61 -11.04 -12.81 -15.63
C LEU A 61 -12.08 -12.82 -14.50
N LEU A 62 -11.94 -11.95 -13.51
CA LEU A 62 -12.86 -11.78 -12.39
C LEU A 62 -14.24 -11.31 -12.87
N LYS A 63 -14.28 -10.28 -13.74
CA LYS A 63 -15.52 -9.78 -14.36
C LYS A 63 -16.20 -10.85 -15.20
N ALA A 64 -15.44 -11.70 -15.88
CA ALA A 64 -15.97 -12.79 -16.68
C ALA A 64 -16.40 -14.02 -15.86
N GLY A 65 -16.24 -14.01 -14.54
CA GLY A 65 -16.52 -15.16 -13.66
C GLY A 65 -15.60 -16.36 -13.90
N LYS A 66 -14.47 -16.16 -14.59
CA LYS A 66 -13.46 -17.19 -14.88
C LYS A 66 -12.42 -17.35 -13.77
N MET A 67 -12.44 -16.47 -12.79
CA MET A 67 -11.55 -16.43 -11.64
C MET A 67 -12.32 -15.97 -10.40
N THR A 68 -11.92 -16.43 -9.22
CA THR A 68 -12.45 -16.04 -7.92
C THR A 68 -11.38 -15.34 -7.09
N MET A 69 -11.76 -14.71 -5.96
CA MET A 69 -10.79 -14.11 -5.06
C MET A 69 -9.86 -15.15 -4.41
N GLU A 70 -10.35 -16.36 -4.21
CA GLU A 70 -9.57 -17.51 -3.76
C GLU A 70 -8.50 -17.90 -4.81
N ASP A 71 -8.84 -17.81 -6.11
CA ASP A 71 -7.88 -18.09 -7.18
C ASP A 71 -6.81 -16.98 -7.28
N VAL A 72 -7.16 -15.72 -7.00
CA VAL A 72 -6.18 -14.62 -6.90
C VAL A 72 -5.15 -14.91 -5.81
N ILE A 73 -5.57 -15.40 -4.63
CA ILE A 73 -4.66 -15.80 -3.55
C ILE A 73 -3.72 -16.91 -4.03
N ARG A 74 -4.24 -17.96 -4.69
CA ARG A 74 -3.42 -19.05 -5.24
C ARG A 74 -2.45 -18.54 -6.32
N LYS A 75 -2.88 -17.60 -7.16
CA LYS A 75 -2.00 -16.95 -8.15
C LYS A 75 -0.86 -16.17 -7.51
N ALA A 76 -1.09 -15.52 -6.38
CA ALA A 76 -0.03 -14.86 -5.64
C ALA A 76 1.07 -15.84 -5.18
N VAL A 77 0.69 -17.05 -4.75
CA VAL A 77 1.63 -18.14 -4.42
C VAL A 77 2.42 -18.56 -5.66
N GLU A 78 1.75 -18.82 -6.79
CA GLU A 78 2.39 -19.21 -8.04
C GLU A 78 3.38 -18.13 -8.53
N LEU A 79 3.04 -16.86 -8.37
CA LEU A 79 3.87 -15.72 -8.70
C LEU A 79 5.05 -15.51 -7.72
N GLY A 80 4.99 -16.11 -6.54
CA GLY A 80 5.97 -15.94 -5.47
C GLY A 80 6.02 -14.50 -4.94
N VAL A 81 4.86 -13.84 -4.83
CA VAL A 81 4.74 -12.51 -4.20
C VAL A 81 4.42 -12.64 -2.72
N ALA A 82 4.79 -11.63 -1.93
CA ALA A 82 4.59 -11.63 -0.48
C ALA A 82 3.14 -11.36 -0.08
N ALA A 83 2.41 -10.62 -0.92
CA ALA A 83 1.07 -10.15 -0.55
C ALA A 83 0.13 -9.96 -1.74
N VAL A 84 -1.17 -9.94 -1.41
CA VAL A 84 -2.25 -9.55 -2.33
C VAL A 84 -2.92 -8.28 -1.81
N ASP A 85 -3.16 -7.33 -2.72
CA ASP A 85 -4.10 -6.24 -2.52
C ASP A 85 -5.48 -6.67 -3.04
N MET A 86 -6.44 -6.77 -2.12
CA MET A 86 -7.74 -7.37 -2.36
C MET A 86 -8.76 -6.34 -2.87
N THR A 87 -9.01 -6.31 -4.18
CA THR A 87 -10.06 -5.45 -4.74
C THR A 87 -11.45 -5.99 -4.39
N ALA A 88 -12.17 -5.26 -3.57
CA ALA A 88 -13.43 -5.71 -2.97
C ALA A 88 -14.60 -5.89 -3.97
N TYR A 89 -14.47 -5.40 -5.20
CA TYR A 89 -15.52 -5.43 -6.23
C TYR A 89 -15.99 -6.84 -6.58
N TRP A 90 -15.16 -7.85 -6.33
CA TRP A 90 -15.43 -9.26 -6.66
C TRP A 90 -15.57 -10.16 -5.44
N PHE A 91 -15.72 -9.58 -4.24
CA PHE A 91 -16.05 -10.38 -3.06
C PHE A 91 -17.43 -11.01 -3.23
N LYS A 92 -17.52 -12.31 -3.03
CA LYS A 92 -18.81 -13.04 -3.07
C LYS A 92 -19.72 -12.63 -1.92
N SER A 93 -19.12 -12.22 -0.80
CA SER A 93 -19.82 -11.84 0.43
C SER A 93 -18.91 -11.00 1.33
N THR A 94 -19.50 -10.22 2.21
CA THR A 94 -18.80 -9.53 3.31
C THR A 94 -19.07 -10.20 4.66
N GLU A 95 -19.71 -11.36 4.66
CA GLU A 95 -20.00 -12.12 5.87
C GLU A 95 -18.70 -12.61 6.54
N PRO A 96 -18.63 -12.58 7.88
CA PRO A 96 -17.42 -12.93 8.63
C PRO A 96 -16.86 -14.30 8.27
N ALA A 97 -17.71 -15.29 8.00
CA ALA A 97 -17.29 -16.64 7.65
C ALA A 97 -16.54 -16.67 6.30
N TYR A 98 -16.99 -15.91 5.30
CA TYR A 98 -16.29 -15.82 4.02
C TYR A 98 -14.96 -15.08 4.15
N LEU A 99 -14.93 -13.95 4.82
CA LEU A 99 -13.69 -13.19 5.05
C LEU A 99 -12.65 -14.03 5.85
N ALA A 100 -13.11 -14.75 6.87
CA ALA A 100 -12.28 -15.68 7.62
C ALA A 100 -11.73 -16.81 6.75
N SER A 101 -12.51 -17.33 5.78
CA SER A 101 -12.04 -18.35 4.86
C SER A 101 -10.93 -17.85 3.93
N LEU A 102 -11.04 -16.62 3.40
CA LEU A 102 -10.00 -15.99 2.59
C LEU A 102 -8.72 -15.78 3.40
N ARG A 103 -8.85 -15.25 4.63
CA ARG A 103 -7.72 -15.04 5.54
C ARG A 103 -7.03 -16.35 5.91
N HIS A 104 -7.81 -17.41 6.16
CA HIS A 104 -7.26 -18.74 6.45
C HIS A 104 -6.51 -19.33 5.25
N LEU A 105 -7.07 -19.18 4.04
CA LEU A 105 -6.42 -19.62 2.80
C LEU A 105 -5.09 -18.91 2.61
N ALA A 106 -5.07 -17.57 2.69
CA ALA A 106 -3.86 -16.77 2.54
C ALA A 106 -2.78 -17.16 3.58
N TYR A 107 -3.17 -17.29 4.86
CA TYR A 107 -2.26 -17.73 5.92
C TYR A 107 -1.67 -19.11 5.67
N LYS A 108 -2.50 -20.09 5.27
CA LYS A 108 -2.08 -21.44 4.98
C LYS A 108 -1.09 -21.51 3.82
N ASP A 109 -1.28 -20.67 2.84
CA ASP A 109 -0.48 -20.64 1.62
C ASP A 109 0.73 -19.66 1.72
N GLY A 110 0.94 -19.06 2.90
CA GLY A 110 2.10 -18.20 3.18
C GLY A 110 2.05 -16.82 2.50
N VAL A 111 0.86 -16.34 2.14
CA VAL A 111 0.62 -15.02 1.55
C VAL A 111 -0.12 -14.16 2.56
N CYS A 112 0.20 -12.86 2.63
CA CYS A 112 -0.58 -11.91 3.42
C CYS A 112 -1.45 -11.02 2.54
N PHE A 113 -2.37 -10.26 3.16
CA PHE A 113 -3.07 -9.17 2.49
C PHE A 113 -2.32 -7.86 2.75
N SER A 114 -1.90 -7.17 1.69
CA SER A 114 -1.28 -5.85 1.80
C SER A 114 -2.30 -4.75 2.02
N GLY A 115 -3.51 -4.95 1.51
CA GLY A 115 -4.62 -4.02 1.60
C GLY A 115 -5.91 -4.58 1.05
N ALA A 116 -6.95 -3.76 1.12
CA ALA A 116 -8.18 -3.89 0.37
C ALA A 116 -8.45 -2.59 -0.40
N ALA A 117 -9.22 -2.67 -1.48
CA ALA A 117 -9.53 -1.53 -2.33
C ALA A 117 -11.03 -1.45 -2.65
N ILE A 118 -11.61 -0.27 -2.48
CA ILE A 118 -13.02 0.02 -2.74
C ILE A 118 -13.19 1.19 -3.70
N GLY A 119 -14.32 1.21 -4.41
CA GLY A 119 -14.77 2.37 -5.19
C GLY A 119 -15.58 3.32 -4.32
N THR A 120 -15.09 4.54 -4.16
CA THR A 120 -15.78 5.58 -3.40
C THR A 120 -15.76 6.91 -4.16
N SER A 121 -16.56 7.87 -3.72
CA SER A 121 -16.44 9.27 -4.13
C SER A 121 -16.78 10.15 -2.94
N THR A 122 -15.75 10.71 -2.31
CA THR A 122 -15.92 11.63 -1.17
C THR A 122 -16.28 13.05 -1.60
N VAL A 123 -16.12 13.35 -2.89
CA VAL A 123 -16.49 14.64 -3.50
C VAL A 123 -17.99 14.67 -3.76
N GLN A 124 -18.77 14.95 -2.72
CA GLN A 124 -20.23 15.03 -2.78
C GLN A 124 -20.70 16.40 -2.30
N ALA A 125 -21.44 17.14 -3.15
CA ALA A 125 -21.99 18.44 -2.78
C ALA A 125 -23.08 18.32 -1.69
N ASP A 126 -23.89 17.27 -1.77
CA ASP A 126 -24.96 16.97 -0.82
C ASP A 126 -24.39 16.39 0.49
N ALA A 127 -24.76 16.99 1.63
CA ALA A 127 -24.30 16.57 2.94
C ALA A 127 -24.81 15.17 3.34
N SER A 128 -26.02 14.79 2.91
CA SER A 128 -26.59 13.48 3.20
C SER A 128 -25.85 12.38 2.43
N LYS A 129 -25.46 12.64 1.18
CA LYS A 129 -24.63 11.74 0.38
C LYS A 129 -23.23 11.60 0.99
N ARG A 130 -22.63 12.68 1.52
CA ARG A 130 -21.35 12.56 2.23
C ARG A 130 -21.45 11.68 3.47
N ALA A 131 -22.55 11.80 4.23
CA ALA A 131 -22.81 10.93 5.37
C ALA A 131 -22.95 9.46 4.95
N GLN A 132 -23.65 9.18 3.85
CA GLN A 132 -23.76 7.82 3.29
C GLN A 132 -22.39 7.25 2.87
N VAL A 133 -21.57 8.05 2.19
CA VAL A 133 -20.20 7.64 1.80
C VAL A 133 -19.36 7.36 3.04
N LEU A 134 -19.46 8.16 4.10
CA LEU A 134 -18.75 7.90 5.34
C LEU A 134 -19.18 6.58 5.99
N GLU A 135 -20.47 6.26 6.02
CA GLU A 135 -20.97 4.99 6.56
C GLU A 135 -20.51 3.79 5.68
N GLU A 136 -20.46 3.97 4.36
CA GLU A 136 -19.92 2.97 3.46
C GLU A 136 -18.43 2.71 3.75
N ILE A 137 -17.63 3.78 3.90
CA ILE A 137 -16.21 3.64 4.26
C ILE A 137 -16.05 2.94 5.61
N ARG A 138 -16.86 3.28 6.63
CA ARG A 138 -16.84 2.60 7.94
C ARG A 138 -17.13 1.09 7.82
N LYS A 139 -18.16 0.74 7.06
CA LYS A 139 -18.48 -0.66 6.76
C LYS A 139 -17.28 -1.39 6.14
N TRP A 140 -16.61 -0.74 5.17
CA TRP A 140 -15.45 -1.35 4.52
C TRP A 140 -14.21 -1.40 5.40
N ILE A 141 -14.06 -0.47 6.34
CA ILE A 141 -13.03 -0.58 7.40
C ILE A 141 -13.27 -1.85 8.24
N ASP A 142 -14.53 -2.12 8.64
CA ASP A 142 -14.88 -3.34 9.38
C ASP A 142 -14.62 -4.61 8.57
N VAL A 143 -14.94 -4.61 7.28
CA VAL A 143 -14.63 -5.71 6.35
C VAL A 143 -13.13 -5.92 6.22
N THR A 144 -12.36 -4.82 6.11
CA THR A 144 -10.89 -4.85 5.99
C THR A 144 -10.24 -5.43 7.27
N GLU A 145 -10.74 -5.04 8.44
CA GLU A 145 -10.33 -5.62 9.72
C GLU A 145 -10.63 -7.13 9.80
N ALA A 146 -11.87 -7.52 9.44
CA ALA A 146 -12.27 -8.92 9.46
C ALA A 146 -11.49 -9.78 8.45
N LEU A 147 -11.14 -9.21 7.30
CA LEU A 147 -10.24 -9.83 6.33
C LEU A 147 -8.82 -9.98 6.86
N GLY A 148 -8.38 -9.11 7.77
CA GLY A 148 -7.03 -9.07 8.30
C GLY A 148 -6.05 -8.27 7.45
N ALA A 149 -6.56 -7.34 6.62
CA ALA A 149 -5.75 -6.42 5.83
C ALA A 149 -5.47 -5.12 6.62
N PRO A 150 -4.25 -4.55 6.55
CA PRO A 150 -3.88 -3.38 7.34
C PRO A 150 -4.19 -2.04 6.66
N HIS A 151 -4.61 -2.06 5.41
CA HIS A 151 -4.76 -0.89 4.56
C HIS A 151 -6.08 -0.96 3.77
N LEU A 152 -6.72 0.20 3.57
CA LEU A 152 -7.91 0.33 2.72
C LEU A 152 -7.74 1.50 1.76
N ARG A 153 -7.69 1.21 0.46
CA ARG A 153 -7.66 2.23 -0.60
C ARG A 153 -9.06 2.78 -0.85
N VAL A 154 -9.15 4.10 -0.93
CA VAL A 154 -10.35 4.87 -1.27
C VAL A 154 -10.07 5.83 -2.42
N PHE A 155 -11.12 6.26 -3.14
CA PHE A 155 -11.04 7.34 -4.12
C PHE A 155 -11.66 8.64 -3.57
N ALA A 156 -11.11 9.78 -4.00
CA ALA A 156 -11.76 11.07 -3.77
C ALA A 156 -12.92 11.30 -4.75
N GLY A 157 -12.71 11.01 -6.03
CA GLY A 157 -13.72 11.15 -7.08
C GLY A 157 -13.63 12.45 -7.87
N LYS A 158 -14.57 12.61 -8.81
CA LYS A 158 -14.66 13.78 -9.72
C LYS A 158 -15.51 14.88 -9.10
N LEU A 159 -15.17 16.14 -9.43
CA LEU A 159 -15.99 17.29 -9.06
C LEU A 159 -17.36 17.20 -9.72
N PRO A 160 -18.45 17.40 -8.98
CA PRO A 160 -19.75 17.61 -9.59
C PRO A 160 -19.79 18.96 -10.31
N ASP A 161 -20.69 19.09 -11.28
CA ASP A 161 -20.87 20.31 -12.07
C ASP A 161 -21.08 21.54 -11.17
N GLY A 162 -20.35 22.60 -11.47
CA GLY A 162 -20.42 23.87 -10.74
C GLY A 162 -19.66 23.91 -9.41
N ALA A 163 -19.06 22.78 -8.97
CA ALA A 163 -18.22 22.78 -7.78
C ALA A 163 -16.79 23.25 -8.08
N THR A 164 -16.19 23.94 -7.11
CA THR A 164 -14.79 24.34 -7.17
C THR A 164 -13.88 23.26 -6.61
N MET A 165 -12.61 23.28 -7.01
CA MET A 165 -11.58 22.37 -6.45
C MET A 165 -11.51 22.47 -4.91
N GLN A 166 -11.54 23.68 -4.37
CA GLN A 166 -11.50 23.91 -2.93
C GLN A 166 -12.71 23.34 -2.18
N GLN A 167 -13.89 23.35 -2.81
CA GLN A 167 -15.06 22.67 -2.25
C GLN A 167 -14.86 21.15 -2.23
N GLY A 168 -14.39 20.57 -3.35
CA GLY A 168 -14.10 19.13 -3.44
C GLY A 168 -13.08 18.66 -2.40
N ILE A 169 -11.97 19.40 -2.26
CA ILE A 169 -10.95 19.15 -1.23
C ILE A 169 -11.56 19.23 0.16
N LYS A 170 -12.35 20.28 0.45
CA LYS A 170 -13.02 20.41 1.76
C LYS A 170 -13.91 19.22 2.09
N TRP A 171 -14.76 18.78 1.17
CA TRP A 171 -15.67 17.66 1.38
C TRP A 171 -14.90 16.36 1.63
N THR A 172 -13.83 16.14 0.87
CA THR A 172 -12.94 14.98 1.04
C THR A 172 -12.28 15.01 2.42
N VAL A 173 -11.71 16.15 2.82
CA VAL A 173 -11.07 16.32 4.13
C VAL A 173 -12.06 16.06 5.26
N ASP A 174 -13.26 16.67 5.23
CA ASP A 174 -14.27 16.51 6.26
C ASP A 174 -14.69 15.03 6.41
N THR A 175 -14.87 14.32 5.30
CA THR A 175 -15.25 12.90 5.29
C THR A 175 -14.11 12.00 5.79
N LEU A 176 -12.91 12.17 5.24
CA LEU A 176 -11.79 11.27 5.53
C LEU A 176 -11.17 11.49 6.91
N LYS A 177 -11.24 12.70 7.49
CA LYS A 177 -10.86 12.90 8.91
C LYS A 177 -11.65 11.99 9.84
N VAL A 178 -12.98 12.00 9.71
CA VAL A 178 -13.84 11.16 10.55
C VAL A 178 -13.62 9.67 10.28
N ALA A 179 -13.42 9.30 9.02
CA ALA A 179 -13.09 7.93 8.65
C ALA A 179 -11.76 7.48 9.27
N CYS A 180 -10.73 8.34 9.28
CA CYS A 180 -9.42 8.04 9.88
C CYS A 180 -9.47 7.87 11.41
N GLU A 181 -10.32 8.63 12.11
CA GLU A 181 -10.55 8.41 13.55
C GLU A 181 -11.14 7.02 13.83
N TYR A 182 -11.99 6.54 12.93
CA TYR A 182 -12.58 5.21 13.04
C TYR A 182 -11.58 4.12 12.68
N SER A 183 -10.88 4.25 11.54
CA SER A 183 -9.92 3.27 11.06
C SER A 183 -8.71 3.14 11.98
N GLY A 184 -8.27 4.25 12.58
CA GLY A 184 -7.16 4.27 13.53
C GLY A 184 -7.40 3.44 14.79
N LYS A 185 -8.66 3.39 15.28
CA LYS A 185 -9.05 2.53 16.42
C LYS A 185 -8.91 1.04 16.09
N LYS A 186 -8.87 0.68 14.80
CA LYS A 186 -8.73 -0.68 14.28
C LYS A 186 -7.34 -0.97 13.72
N GLY A 187 -6.42 0.01 13.76
CA GLY A 187 -5.09 -0.11 13.22
C GLY A 187 -5.04 -0.17 11.69
N ILE A 188 -6.08 0.33 11.00
CA ILE A 188 -6.18 0.34 9.55
C ILE A 188 -5.79 1.72 9.01
N THR A 189 -4.89 1.75 8.04
CA THR A 189 -4.52 2.96 7.32
C THR A 189 -5.42 3.15 6.10
N LEU A 190 -5.95 4.37 5.93
CA LEU A 190 -6.64 4.76 4.71
C LEU A 190 -5.66 5.37 3.72
N GLY A 191 -5.64 4.87 2.50
CA GLY A 191 -4.86 5.43 1.39
C GLY A 191 -5.79 6.04 0.34
N VAL A 192 -5.74 7.36 0.11
CA VAL A 192 -6.39 7.94 -1.05
C VAL A 192 -5.53 7.68 -2.28
N GLU A 193 -6.11 7.11 -3.33
CA GLU A 193 -5.36 6.92 -4.57
C GLU A 193 -5.29 8.21 -5.39
N ASN A 194 -4.10 8.52 -5.90
CA ASN A 194 -3.96 9.47 -6.98
C ASN A 194 -4.59 8.87 -8.24
N HIS A 195 -5.79 9.32 -8.55
CA HIS A 195 -6.63 8.78 -9.63
C HIS A 195 -7.40 9.92 -10.30
N GLU A 196 -8.23 9.59 -11.28
CA GLU A 196 -9.08 10.57 -11.95
C GLU A 196 -9.89 11.45 -10.96
N GLY A 197 -10.20 12.67 -11.37
CA GLY A 197 -10.90 13.63 -10.53
C GLY A 197 -9.96 14.57 -9.76
N ILE A 198 -10.22 14.83 -8.49
CA ILE A 198 -9.44 15.84 -7.75
C ILE A 198 -8.03 15.41 -7.39
N THR A 199 -7.74 14.13 -7.40
CA THR A 199 -6.42 13.58 -7.00
C THR A 199 -5.49 13.28 -8.19
N GLN A 200 -5.75 13.84 -9.36
CA GLN A 200 -4.92 13.65 -10.57
C GLN A 200 -3.52 14.28 -10.49
N ASN A 201 -3.27 15.15 -9.50
CA ASN A 201 -1.98 15.79 -9.32
C ASN A 201 -1.49 15.69 -7.88
N ALA A 202 -0.17 15.77 -7.72
CA ALA A 202 0.49 15.67 -6.42
C ALA A 202 0.10 16.80 -5.46
N GLU A 203 -0.15 18.02 -5.96
CA GLU A 203 -0.49 19.18 -5.12
C GLU A 203 -1.73 18.91 -4.28
N VAL A 204 -2.81 18.43 -4.92
CA VAL A 204 -4.06 18.11 -4.21
C VAL A 204 -3.87 16.91 -3.26
N CYS A 205 -3.15 15.86 -3.69
CA CYS A 205 -2.86 14.73 -2.81
C CYS A 205 -2.13 15.17 -1.54
N LEU A 206 -1.13 16.04 -1.67
CA LEU A 206 -0.37 16.59 -0.54
C LEU A 206 -1.24 17.53 0.32
N GLU A 207 -2.09 18.36 -0.28
CA GLU A 207 -3.04 19.19 0.47
C GLU A 207 -3.99 18.32 1.31
N LEU A 208 -4.52 17.23 0.75
CA LEU A 208 -5.36 16.28 1.50
C LEU A 208 -4.60 15.70 2.69
N VAL A 209 -3.37 15.21 2.51
CA VAL A 209 -2.56 14.64 3.58
C VAL A 209 -2.32 15.66 4.70
N HIS A 210 -1.88 16.87 4.34
CA HIS A 210 -1.59 17.91 5.33
C HIS A 210 -2.85 18.38 6.09
N ARG A 211 -4.00 18.47 5.41
CA ARG A 211 -5.26 18.92 6.03
C ARG A 211 -5.93 17.84 6.86
N ILE A 212 -5.85 16.56 6.46
CA ILE A 212 -6.37 15.45 7.25
C ILE A 212 -5.48 15.21 8.48
N ALA A 213 -4.16 15.28 8.31
CA ALA A 213 -3.15 15.23 9.38
C ALA A 213 -3.35 14.05 10.35
N SER A 214 -3.62 12.86 9.84
CA SER A 214 -3.80 11.64 10.61
C SER A 214 -2.65 10.66 10.36
N PRO A 215 -2.10 9.98 11.39
CA PRO A 215 -1.11 8.92 11.19
C PRO A 215 -1.69 7.67 10.49
N TYR A 216 -3.00 7.60 10.38
CA TYR A 216 -3.73 6.53 9.69
C TYR A 216 -4.24 6.97 8.30
N PHE A 217 -3.62 8.01 7.71
CA PHE A 217 -3.94 8.49 6.38
C PHE A 217 -2.69 8.73 5.55
N GLY A 218 -2.77 8.36 4.26
CA GLY A 218 -1.73 8.68 3.29
C GLY A 218 -2.21 8.46 1.87
N ILE A 219 -1.27 8.22 0.98
CA ILE A 219 -1.52 8.07 -0.46
C ILE A 219 -1.32 6.60 -0.84
N ASN A 220 -2.33 5.99 -1.47
CA ASN A 220 -2.14 4.78 -2.27
C ASN A 220 -1.59 5.24 -3.62
N LEU A 221 -0.27 5.18 -3.76
CA LEU A 221 0.44 5.77 -4.88
C LEU A 221 0.40 4.84 -6.10
N ASP A 222 -0.38 5.20 -7.12
CA ASP A 222 -0.26 4.64 -8.46
C ASP A 222 0.75 5.47 -9.26
N ILE A 223 1.81 4.83 -9.74
CA ILE A 223 2.91 5.52 -10.43
C ILE A 223 2.55 6.04 -11.82
N THR A 224 1.37 5.68 -12.36
CA THR A 224 0.96 6.02 -13.73
C THR A 224 -0.13 7.07 -13.82
N ASN A 225 -0.86 7.33 -12.72
CA ASN A 225 -2.04 8.20 -12.76
C ASN A 225 -1.75 9.71 -12.77
N PHE A 226 -0.50 10.13 -12.52
CA PHE A 226 -0.11 11.54 -12.60
C PHE A 226 0.11 12.07 -14.03
N ILE A 227 0.14 11.21 -15.05
CA ILE A 227 0.40 11.63 -16.43
C ILE A 227 -0.77 12.39 -17.06
N ALA A 228 -1.95 12.37 -16.46
CA ALA A 228 -3.14 13.04 -16.95
C ALA A 228 -3.01 14.58 -17.05
N ILE A 229 -1.96 15.16 -16.48
CA ILE A 229 -1.68 16.60 -16.58
C ILE A 229 -0.62 16.81 -17.68
N PRO A 230 -1.01 17.35 -18.86
CA PRO A 230 -0.05 17.71 -19.91
C PRO A 230 1.01 18.66 -19.32
N GLN A 231 2.28 18.41 -19.55
CA GLN A 231 3.43 19.21 -19.09
C GLN A 231 3.94 18.91 -17.67
N ALA A 232 3.21 18.19 -16.80
CA ALA A 232 3.76 17.78 -15.51
C ALA A 232 4.69 16.57 -15.69
N ASP A 233 5.89 16.60 -15.08
CA ASP A 233 6.75 15.41 -14.98
C ASP A 233 6.13 14.43 -13.99
N ALA A 234 5.59 13.30 -14.45
CA ALA A 234 5.00 12.28 -13.62
C ALA A 234 5.97 11.78 -12.53
N TYR A 235 7.25 11.64 -12.85
CA TYR A 235 8.26 11.19 -11.89
C TYR A 235 8.55 12.22 -10.79
N ALA A 236 8.47 13.52 -11.09
CA ALA A 236 8.58 14.56 -10.06
C ALA A 236 7.37 14.52 -9.10
N GLN A 237 6.17 14.25 -9.61
CA GLN A 237 4.98 14.09 -8.79
C GLN A 237 5.04 12.82 -7.92
N ILE A 238 5.54 11.70 -8.48
CA ILE A 238 5.83 10.49 -7.71
C ILE A 238 6.80 10.82 -6.56
N GLU A 239 7.94 11.47 -6.85
CA GLU A 239 8.93 11.82 -5.85
C GLU A 239 8.35 12.71 -4.73
N ALA A 240 7.55 13.71 -5.07
CA ALA A 240 6.93 14.60 -4.11
C ALA A 240 5.95 13.89 -3.15
N THR A 241 5.23 12.87 -3.64
CA THR A 241 4.19 12.16 -2.87
C THR A 241 4.71 10.96 -2.07
N LEU A 242 5.87 10.42 -2.44
CA LEU A 242 6.47 9.24 -1.80
C LEU A 242 6.62 9.31 -0.27
N PRO A 243 6.96 10.46 0.36
CA PRO A 243 7.02 10.55 1.82
C PRO A 243 5.69 10.24 2.53
N PHE A 244 4.59 10.29 1.81
CA PHE A 244 3.24 10.05 2.30
C PHE A 244 2.59 8.79 1.71
N ALA A 245 3.33 8.01 0.91
CA ALA A 245 2.84 6.78 0.32
C ALA A 245 2.67 5.68 1.40
N THR A 246 1.47 5.15 1.50
CA THR A 246 1.10 4.05 2.42
C THR A 246 1.00 2.71 1.72
N HIS A 247 0.81 2.71 0.41
CA HIS A 247 0.79 1.57 -0.48
C HIS A 247 1.19 2.03 -1.88
N ALA A 248 1.63 1.12 -2.77
CA ALA A 248 1.98 1.48 -4.13
C ALA A 248 1.40 0.49 -5.15
N HIS A 249 0.75 1.03 -6.19
CA HIS A 249 0.37 0.31 -7.39
C HIS A 249 1.39 0.55 -8.49
N ILE A 250 1.83 -0.53 -9.12
CA ILE A 250 2.89 -0.54 -10.12
C ILE A 250 2.33 -1.07 -11.43
N ARG A 251 2.31 -0.19 -12.43
CA ARG A 251 2.06 -0.52 -13.83
C ARG A 251 3.31 -0.21 -14.66
N ASP A 252 3.53 -0.88 -15.77
CA ASP A 252 4.68 -0.63 -16.65
C ASP A 252 4.31 0.15 -17.93
N VAL A 253 3.04 0.56 -18.04
CA VAL A 253 2.53 1.37 -19.14
C VAL A 253 1.62 2.45 -18.59
N PHE A 254 1.82 3.71 -19.00
CA PHE A 254 0.92 4.81 -18.73
C PHE A 254 -0.37 4.72 -19.56
N GLU A 255 -1.44 5.41 -19.15
CA GLU A 255 -2.72 5.40 -19.87
C GLU A 255 -2.61 5.82 -21.36
N ASN A 256 -1.63 6.65 -21.71
CA ASN A 256 -1.37 7.05 -23.09
C ASN A 256 -0.58 6.01 -23.90
N GLY A 257 -0.34 4.82 -23.36
CA GLY A 257 0.40 3.74 -24.00
C GLY A 257 1.93 3.86 -23.91
N GLN A 258 2.45 4.91 -23.27
CA GLN A 258 3.90 5.10 -23.12
C GLN A 258 4.44 4.20 -22.02
N ALA A 259 5.59 3.55 -22.27
CA ALA A 259 6.24 2.69 -21.27
C ALA A 259 6.73 3.52 -20.06
N VAL A 260 6.54 2.98 -18.88
CA VAL A 260 7.09 3.55 -17.65
C VAL A 260 8.55 3.15 -17.51
N ASP A 261 9.42 4.12 -17.26
CA ASP A 261 10.81 3.85 -16.88
C ASP A 261 10.90 3.41 -15.41
N LEU A 262 10.74 2.12 -15.17
CA LEU A 262 10.80 1.55 -13.84
C LEU A 262 12.19 1.69 -13.19
N ASP A 263 13.27 1.72 -13.97
CA ASP A 263 14.63 1.96 -13.46
C ASP A 263 14.79 3.41 -12.95
N ARG A 264 13.98 4.35 -13.42
CA ARG A 264 13.88 5.70 -12.85
C ARG A 264 13.01 5.74 -11.57
N VAL A 265 11.96 4.90 -11.50
CA VAL A 265 11.00 4.89 -10.37
C VAL A 265 11.60 4.28 -9.10
N TRP A 266 12.24 3.12 -9.19
CA TRP A 266 12.75 2.42 -7.99
C TRP A 266 13.75 3.22 -7.15
N PRO A 267 14.72 3.94 -7.74
CA PRO A 267 15.58 4.87 -6.98
C PRO A 267 14.81 5.93 -6.18
N LEU A 268 13.64 6.40 -6.68
CA LEU A 268 12.80 7.36 -5.93
C LEU A 268 12.28 6.70 -4.64
N PHE A 269 11.70 5.49 -4.73
CA PHE A 269 11.24 4.73 -3.57
C PHE A 269 12.37 4.43 -2.58
N ALA A 270 13.54 4.07 -3.08
CA ALA A 270 14.72 3.81 -2.25
C ALA A 270 15.18 5.06 -1.51
N ARG A 271 15.29 6.21 -2.20
CA ARG A 271 15.65 7.50 -1.57
C ARG A 271 14.65 7.96 -0.52
N ALA A 272 13.36 7.75 -0.77
CA ALA A 272 12.31 8.04 0.19
C ALA A 272 12.29 7.08 1.40
N SER A 273 13.15 6.05 1.40
CA SER A 273 13.16 5.00 2.44
C SER A 273 11.80 4.30 2.58
N TYR A 274 11.08 4.14 1.46
CA TYR A 274 9.77 3.50 1.46
C TYR A 274 9.84 2.08 2.02
N ARG A 275 8.85 1.73 2.84
CA ARG A 275 8.73 0.40 3.47
C ARG A 275 7.31 -0.10 3.26
N GLY A 276 7.11 -0.88 2.22
CA GLY A 276 5.78 -1.35 1.88
C GLY A 276 5.76 -2.22 0.63
N PHE A 277 4.57 -2.44 0.13
CA PHE A 277 4.33 -3.30 -1.00
C PHE A 277 4.35 -2.51 -2.31
N MET A 278 5.05 -3.10 -3.28
CA MET A 278 5.08 -2.70 -4.69
C MET A 278 4.14 -3.65 -5.41
N SER A 279 2.84 -3.35 -5.37
CA SER A 279 1.80 -4.25 -5.89
C SER A 279 1.65 -4.09 -7.39
N ALA A 280 1.88 -5.15 -8.15
CA ALA A 280 1.58 -5.18 -9.57
C ALA A 280 0.08 -4.92 -9.79
N GLU A 281 -0.25 -3.92 -10.60
CA GLU A 281 -1.60 -3.65 -11.09
C GLU A 281 -1.58 -3.64 -12.62
N TYR A 282 -1.71 -4.84 -13.18
CA TYR A 282 -1.60 -5.03 -14.62
C TYR A 282 -2.90 -4.62 -15.33
N GLU A 283 -2.78 -3.67 -16.26
CA GLU A 283 -3.88 -3.23 -17.12
C GLU A 283 -3.51 -3.27 -18.62
N GLY A 284 -2.47 -4.03 -18.96
CA GLY A 284 -2.02 -4.17 -20.35
C GLY A 284 -3.01 -4.91 -21.25
N GLU A 285 -2.68 -4.95 -22.55
CA GLU A 285 -3.52 -5.57 -23.58
C GLU A 285 -3.45 -7.09 -23.58
N GLU A 286 -2.28 -7.67 -23.20
CA GLU A 286 -2.12 -9.12 -23.15
C GLU A 286 -3.09 -9.78 -22.17
N ASP A 287 -3.32 -11.08 -22.36
CA ASP A 287 -4.07 -11.86 -21.38
C ASP A 287 -3.41 -11.78 -19.99
N PRO A 288 -4.18 -11.53 -18.92
CA PRO A 288 -3.63 -11.43 -17.57
C PRO A 288 -2.79 -12.63 -17.13
N SER A 289 -3.09 -13.84 -17.64
CA SER A 289 -2.31 -15.05 -17.33
C SER A 289 -0.87 -14.98 -17.88
N THR A 290 -0.61 -14.11 -18.84
CA THR A 290 0.71 -13.87 -19.43
C THR A 290 1.32 -12.55 -18.96
N GLY A 291 0.53 -11.48 -18.97
CA GLY A 291 1.02 -10.12 -18.68
C GLY A 291 1.36 -9.92 -17.20
N VAL A 292 0.52 -10.43 -16.28
CA VAL A 292 0.77 -10.30 -14.83
C VAL A 292 2.09 -10.95 -14.41
N PRO A 293 2.41 -12.20 -14.78
CA PRO A 293 3.72 -12.79 -14.45
C PRO A 293 4.91 -11.98 -14.95
N LYS A 294 4.82 -11.41 -16.16
CA LYS A 294 5.89 -10.56 -16.72
C LYS A 294 6.13 -9.30 -15.90
N LEU A 295 5.06 -8.60 -15.52
CA LEU A 295 5.14 -7.41 -14.69
C LEU A 295 5.68 -7.74 -13.29
N VAL A 296 5.17 -8.80 -12.67
CA VAL A 296 5.60 -9.24 -11.34
C VAL A 296 7.11 -9.59 -11.34
N GLU A 297 7.63 -10.24 -12.35
CA GLU A 297 9.06 -10.59 -12.39
C GLU A 297 9.96 -9.34 -12.54
N LYS A 298 9.53 -8.32 -13.31
CA LYS A 298 10.20 -7.01 -13.35
C LYS A 298 10.24 -6.39 -11.94
N ILE A 299 9.08 -6.34 -11.25
CA ILE A 299 8.97 -5.78 -9.89
C ILE A 299 9.86 -6.55 -8.91
N LYS A 300 9.84 -7.88 -8.91
CA LYS A 300 10.68 -8.73 -8.06
C LYS A 300 12.17 -8.44 -8.24
N THR A 301 12.59 -8.30 -9.48
CA THR A 301 13.99 -8.01 -9.83
C THR A 301 14.41 -6.66 -9.27
N LEU A 302 13.58 -5.63 -9.45
CA LEU A 302 13.86 -4.29 -8.95
C LEU A 302 13.75 -4.21 -7.42
N CYS A 303 12.79 -4.90 -6.80
CA CYS A 303 12.72 -4.97 -5.34
C CYS A 303 13.99 -5.59 -4.75
N ARG A 304 14.50 -6.70 -5.31
CA ARG A 304 15.77 -7.31 -4.88
C ARG A 304 16.97 -6.36 -5.04
N LYS A 305 17.00 -5.55 -6.12
CA LYS A 305 18.09 -4.61 -6.38
C LYS A 305 18.12 -3.43 -5.40
N TYR A 306 16.95 -2.92 -5.00
CA TYR A 306 16.81 -1.67 -4.26
C TYR A 306 16.32 -1.83 -2.80
N SER A 307 15.93 -3.02 -2.38
CA SER A 307 15.55 -3.29 -0.99
C SER A 307 16.76 -3.60 -0.13
N SER A 308 16.73 -3.12 1.11
CA SER A 308 17.73 -3.44 2.13
C SER A 308 17.33 -4.69 2.92
N VAL A 309 17.39 -5.84 2.33
CA VAL A 309 17.18 -7.10 3.07
C VAL A 309 18.46 -7.90 3.06
#